data_311e03b2200604ec4fe97341848b6b9d
#
_entry.id   311e03b2200604ec4fe97341848b6b9d
#
_cell.length_a   1.000
_cell.length_b   1.000
_cell.length_c   1.000
_cell.angle_alpha   90.00
_cell.angle_beta   90.00
_cell.angle_gamma   90.00
#
_symmetry.space_group_name_H-M   'P 1'
#
loop_
_entity.id
_entity.type
_entity.pdbx_description
1 polymer ?
#
loop_
_entity_poly.entity_id
_entity_poly.type
_entity_poly.pdbx_seq_one_letter_code
_entity_poly.pdbx_strand_id
1 'polypeptide(L)'
;SIIAYHTGLTGAYAYDIQAACAGFIVALQDATAYIRSGIYKNVLVVCTEKMSSMIDYTDRSTCALFGDGAAAALVQPTDQPDTGVIDGLFHVDGSGLEHLVMLGGGSAHPTTQETLDKKWHFLLQDGRHVYKNAVTDMLTSTQDIMKRNKLGVNDIDYIVPHQANLRIIEAVAQRAGIPMDKVL
;
A
#
# COMPACT_ATOMS: atom_id res chain seq x y z
N SER A 1 14.11 -11.11 5.68
CA SER A 1 15.00 -12.30 5.81
C SER A 1 14.47 -13.35 6.80
N ILE A 2 13.76 -12.97 7.87
CA ILE A 2 13.17 -13.91 8.86
C ILE A 2 12.18 -14.86 8.17
N ILE A 3 11.29 -14.35 7.33
CA ILE A 3 10.33 -15.16 6.57
C ILE A 3 11.07 -16.18 5.70
N ALA A 4 12.10 -15.74 4.96
CA ALA A 4 12.87 -16.64 4.12
C ALA A 4 13.52 -17.78 4.91
N TYR A 5 14.03 -17.50 6.11
CA TYR A 5 14.57 -18.51 7.01
C TYR A 5 13.51 -19.55 7.44
N HIS A 6 12.35 -19.07 7.93
CA HIS A 6 11.28 -19.96 8.42
C HIS A 6 10.57 -20.77 7.32
N THR A 7 10.62 -20.30 6.08
CA THR A 7 10.05 -21.01 4.91
C THR A 7 11.08 -21.89 4.18
N GLY A 8 12.32 -21.95 4.66
CA GLY A 8 13.36 -22.77 4.06
C GLY A 8 13.95 -22.19 2.76
N LEU A 9 13.68 -20.93 2.44
CA LEU A 9 14.21 -20.25 1.24
C LEU A 9 15.64 -19.74 1.46
N THR A 10 16.54 -20.63 1.85
CA THR A 10 17.91 -20.30 2.30
C THR A 10 18.82 -19.73 1.22
N GLY A 11 18.51 -19.96 -0.07
CA GLY A 11 19.25 -19.43 -1.22
C GLY A 11 18.60 -18.19 -1.85
N ALA A 12 17.50 -17.71 -1.32
CA ALA A 12 16.79 -16.56 -1.88
C ALA A 12 17.45 -15.23 -1.48
N TYR A 13 17.55 -14.30 -2.42
CA TYR A 13 17.80 -12.91 -2.12
C TYR A 13 16.56 -12.32 -1.48
N ALA A 14 16.67 -11.73 -0.29
CA ALA A 14 15.54 -11.19 0.46
C ALA A 14 15.87 -9.84 1.07
N TYR A 15 14.95 -8.91 1.00
CA TYR A 15 15.03 -7.57 1.60
C TYR A 15 13.62 -7.06 1.94
N ASP A 16 13.57 -6.02 2.76
CA ASP A 16 12.33 -5.42 3.20
C ASP A 16 12.12 -4.08 2.49
N ILE A 17 10.86 -3.78 2.13
CA ILE A 17 10.43 -2.51 1.52
C ILE A 17 9.55 -1.78 2.51
N GLN A 18 9.79 -0.49 2.68
CA GLN A 18 8.96 0.42 3.46
C GLN A 18 8.21 1.39 2.54
N ALA A 19 6.94 1.09 2.29
CA ALA A 19 6.04 1.94 1.51
C ALA A 19 4.62 1.97 2.11
N ALA A 20 4.48 1.58 3.37
CA ALA A 20 3.22 1.54 4.11
C ALA A 20 2.09 0.92 3.27
N CYS A 21 0.92 1.59 3.17
CA CYS A 21 -0.25 1.10 2.45
C CYS A 21 -0.04 0.85 0.95
N ALA A 22 1.00 1.44 0.33
CA ALA A 22 1.39 1.19 -1.05
C ALA A 22 2.36 0.01 -1.19
N GLY A 23 2.78 -0.63 -0.11
CA GLY A 23 3.84 -1.63 -0.07
C GLY A 23 3.63 -2.78 -1.05
N PHE A 24 2.43 -3.33 -1.17
CA PHE A 24 2.14 -4.39 -2.12
C PHE A 24 2.36 -3.96 -3.58
N ILE A 25 1.84 -2.78 -3.96
CA ILE A 25 1.95 -2.29 -5.35
C ILE A 25 3.40 -1.97 -5.69
N VAL A 26 4.16 -1.36 -4.76
CA VAL A 26 5.59 -1.08 -4.92
C VAL A 26 6.38 -2.39 -5.07
N ALA A 27 6.16 -3.36 -4.18
CA ALA A 27 6.82 -4.66 -4.25
C ALA A 27 6.47 -5.44 -5.53
N LEU A 28 5.22 -5.34 -6.01
CA LEU A 28 4.79 -5.94 -7.26
C LEU A 28 5.50 -5.31 -8.47
N GLN A 29 5.73 -4.00 -8.43
CA GLN A 29 6.50 -3.31 -9.47
C GLN A 29 7.97 -3.76 -9.49
N ASP A 30 8.60 -3.87 -8.31
CA ASP A 30 9.97 -4.37 -8.20
C ASP A 30 10.08 -5.82 -8.70
N ALA A 31 9.15 -6.68 -8.28
CA ALA A 31 9.07 -8.06 -8.75
C ALA A 31 8.93 -8.12 -10.28
N THR A 32 8.08 -7.27 -10.85
CA THR A 32 7.88 -7.17 -12.30
C THR A 32 9.18 -6.75 -13.01
N ALA A 33 9.91 -5.78 -12.45
CA ALA A 33 11.17 -5.33 -13.00
C ALA A 33 12.22 -6.45 -12.98
N TYR A 34 12.33 -7.21 -11.90
CA TYR A 34 13.23 -8.38 -11.83
C TYR A 34 12.89 -9.49 -12.82
N ILE A 35 11.61 -9.80 -12.99
CA ILE A 35 11.15 -10.80 -13.96
C ILE A 35 11.43 -10.32 -15.39
N ARG A 36 11.06 -9.08 -15.74
CA ARG A 36 11.26 -8.52 -17.09
C ARG A 36 12.73 -8.37 -17.47
N SER A 37 13.61 -8.08 -16.51
CA SER A 37 15.04 -8.01 -16.72
C SER A 37 15.73 -9.38 -16.83
N GLY A 38 15.01 -10.47 -16.51
CA GLY A 38 15.55 -11.82 -16.52
C GLY A 38 16.48 -12.16 -15.34
N ILE A 39 16.59 -11.23 -14.35
CA ILE A 39 17.43 -11.47 -13.16
C ILE A 39 16.87 -12.61 -12.32
N TYR A 40 15.56 -12.63 -12.13
CA TYR A 40 14.87 -13.72 -11.42
C TYR A 40 13.69 -14.25 -12.23
N LYS A 41 13.36 -15.53 -12.00
CA LYS A 41 12.20 -16.21 -12.59
C LYS A 41 11.05 -16.38 -11.61
N ASN A 42 11.33 -16.28 -10.32
CA ASN A 42 10.35 -16.42 -9.27
C ASN A 42 10.63 -15.33 -8.23
N VAL A 43 9.65 -14.49 -7.96
CA VAL A 43 9.73 -13.47 -6.92
C VAL A 43 8.51 -13.63 -6.00
N LEU A 44 8.77 -13.92 -4.73
CA LEU A 44 7.73 -13.98 -3.70
C LEU A 44 7.59 -12.61 -3.07
N VAL A 45 6.46 -11.96 -3.29
CA VAL A 45 6.05 -10.73 -2.60
C VAL A 45 5.28 -11.13 -1.35
N VAL A 46 5.70 -10.65 -0.19
CA VAL A 46 5.04 -10.92 1.09
C VAL A 46 4.73 -9.59 1.77
N CYS A 47 3.48 -9.36 2.10
CA CYS A 47 3.02 -8.24 2.89
C CYS A 47 2.59 -8.73 4.27
N THR A 48 3.07 -8.09 5.32
CA THR A 48 2.74 -8.43 6.70
C THR A 48 2.57 -7.17 7.51
N GLU A 49 1.40 -7.02 8.12
CA GLU A 49 1.05 -5.84 8.90
C GLU A 49 0.65 -6.24 10.31
N LYS A 50 1.29 -5.65 11.30
CA LYS A 50 0.90 -5.77 12.71
C LYS A 50 0.59 -4.41 13.30
N MET A 51 -0.46 -3.80 12.77
CA MET A 51 -0.91 -2.46 13.16
C MET A 51 -1.40 -2.40 14.61
N SER A 52 -1.93 -3.51 15.13
CA SER A 52 -2.39 -3.62 16.53
C SER A 52 -1.34 -3.22 17.56
N SER A 53 -0.05 -3.34 17.23
CA SER A 53 1.04 -2.94 18.13
C SER A 53 1.36 -1.43 18.11
N MET A 54 0.82 -0.68 17.15
CA MET A 54 1.10 0.73 16.95
C MET A 54 -0.14 1.63 17.14
N ILE A 55 -1.25 1.06 17.59
CA ILE A 55 -2.52 1.76 17.76
C ILE A 55 -2.80 2.03 19.23
N ASP A 56 -3.14 3.28 19.56
CA ASP A 56 -3.68 3.64 20.87
C ASP A 56 -5.17 3.26 20.92
N TYR A 57 -5.50 2.17 21.61
CA TYR A 57 -6.88 1.72 21.76
C TYR A 57 -7.75 2.67 22.60
N THR A 58 -7.17 3.70 23.20
CA THR A 58 -7.91 4.79 23.86
C THR A 58 -8.29 5.93 22.92
N ASP A 59 -7.67 5.99 21.71
CA ASP A 59 -7.99 6.93 20.65
C ASP A 59 -9.04 6.36 19.69
N ARG A 60 -10.28 6.77 19.85
CA ARG A 60 -11.41 6.32 19.03
C ARG A 60 -11.33 6.75 17.57
N SER A 61 -10.48 7.71 17.23
CA SER A 61 -10.31 8.19 15.86
C SER A 61 -9.49 7.24 14.99
N THR A 62 -8.64 6.43 15.60
CA THR A 62 -7.71 5.53 14.90
C THR A 62 -7.94 4.05 15.21
N CYS A 63 -8.39 3.69 16.42
CA CYS A 63 -8.40 2.31 16.89
C CYS A 63 -9.28 1.34 16.10
N ALA A 64 -10.28 1.84 15.37
CA ALA A 64 -11.18 1.02 14.54
C ALA A 64 -10.77 0.96 13.06
N LEU A 65 -9.70 1.68 12.65
CA LEU A 65 -9.34 1.85 11.23
C LEU A 65 -8.23 0.91 10.78
N PHE A 66 -7.36 0.49 11.70
CA PHE A 66 -6.15 -0.26 11.37
C PHE A 66 -6.20 -1.66 11.98
N GLY A 67 -5.91 -2.67 11.18
CA GLY A 67 -5.91 -4.07 11.60
C GLY A 67 -4.64 -4.80 11.17
N ASP A 68 -4.48 -6.01 11.70
CA ASP A 68 -3.39 -6.90 11.36
C ASP A 68 -3.78 -7.75 10.15
N GLY A 69 -2.80 -8.06 9.30
CA GLY A 69 -3.02 -8.89 8.13
C GLY A 69 -1.72 -9.36 7.50
N ALA A 70 -1.80 -10.44 6.74
CA ALA A 70 -0.69 -10.90 5.92
C ALA A 70 -1.21 -11.53 4.63
N ALA A 71 -0.48 -11.31 3.54
CA ALA A 71 -0.73 -11.92 2.25
C ALA A 71 0.57 -12.14 1.49
N ALA A 72 0.55 -13.08 0.53
CA ALA A 72 1.69 -13.31 -0.33
C ALA A 72 1.26 -13.55 -1.77
N ALA A 73 2.10 -13.15 -2.72
CA ALA A 73 1.92 -13.38 -4.15
C ALA A 73 3.22 -13.88 -4.77
N LEU A 74 3.14 -14.95 -5.56
CA LEU A 74 4.25 -15.43 -6.37
C LEU A 74 4.16 -14.82 -7.76
N VAL A 75 5.19 -14.06 -8.14
CA VAL A 75 5.30 -13.42 -9.46
C VAL A 75 6.26 -14.22 -10.33
N GLN A 76 5.81 -14.59 -11.53
CA GLN A 76 6.55 -15.42 -12.49
C GLN A 76 6.37 -14.86 -13.90
N PRO A 77 7.26 -15.20 -14.86
CA PRO A 77 7.05 -14.85 -16.26
C PRO A 77 5.85 -15.62 -16.83
N THR A 78 5.20 -15.04 -17.81
CA THR A 78 4.12 -15.67 -18.57
C THR A 78 4.38 -15.51 -20.07
N ASP A 79 4.06 -16.54 -20.85
CA ASP A 79 4.10 -16.51 -22.32
C ASP A 79 2.73 -16.11 -22.91
N GLN A 80 1.72 -15.89 -22.07
CA GLN A 80 0.40 -15.44 -22.52
C GLN A 80 0.47 -13.95 -22.87
N PRO A 81 0.11 -13.57 -24.10
CA PRO A 81 0.09 -12.15 -24.48
C PRO A 81 -0.97 -11.38 -23.66
N ASP A 82 -0.68 -10.12 -23.40
CA ASP A 82 -1.57 -9.18 -22.73
C ASP A 82 -2.06 -9.60 -21.32
N THR A 83 -1.26 -10.43 -20.64
CA THR A 83 -1.55 -10.85 -19.26
C THR A 83 -0.46 -10.44 -18.29
N GLY A 84 -0.82 -10.30 -17.00
CA GLY A 84 0.08 -9.94 -15.92
C GLY A 84 0.11 -8.44 -15.64
N VAL A 85 1.20 -7.95 -15.05
CA VAL A 85 1.37 -6.52 -14.71
C VAL A 85 1.74 -5.77 -16.00
N ILE A 86 0.81 -4.99 -16.51
CA ILE A 86 1.00 -4.25 -17.77
C ILE A 86 1.77 -2.96 -17.51
N ASP A 87 1.36 -2.17 -16.52
CA ASP A 87 1.90 -0.86 -16.22
C ASP A 87 1.78 -0.53 -14.73
N GLY A 88 2.58 0.43 -14.25
CA GLY A 88 2.53 0.95 -12.88
C GLY A 88 2.78 2.46 -12.86
N LEU A 89 2.06 3.19 -12.01
CA LEU A 89 2.21 4.63 -11.84
C LEU A 89 2.38 4.93 -10.34
N PHE A 90 3.46 5.65 -10.01
CA PHE A 90 3.83 5.92 -8.63
C PHE A 90 4.11 7.41 -8.45
N HIS A 91 3.58 7.97 -7.35
CA HIS A 91 3.83 9.35 -6.93
C HIS A 91 4.16 9.38 -5.45
N VAL A 92 4.91 10.39 -5.03
CA VAL A 92 5.23 10.66 -3.63
C VAL A 92 4.88 12.10 -3.33
N ASP A 93 4.12 12.31 -2.25
CA ASP A 93 3.89 13.63 -1.68
C ASP A 93 4.36 13.64 -0.22
N GLY A 94 5.50 14.26 0.03
CA GLY A 94 6.06 14.42 1.37
C GLY A 94 5.42 15.55 2.20
N SER A 95 4.54 16.36 1.62
CA SER A 95 3.89 17.47 2.34
C SER A 95 2.90 16.99 3.41
N GLY A 96 2.45 15.73 3.30
CA GLY A 96 1.53 15.10 4.23
C GLY A 96 2.15 14.48 5.50
N LEU A 97 3.45 14.66 5.72
CA LEU A 97 4.21 13.98 6.80
C LEU A 97 3.53 14.09 8.18
N GLU A 98 2.98 15.25 8.51
CA GLU A 98 2.42 15.50 9.85
C GLU A 98 1.00 14.94 10.04
N HIS A 99 0.36 14.47 8.97
CA HIS A 99 -1.06 14.07 8.99
C HIS A 99 -1.30 12.58 9.19
N LEU A 100 -0.28 11.74 8.95
CA LEU A 100 -0.33 10.31 9.22
C LEU A 100 1.08 9.84 9.55
N VAL A 101 1.39 9.71 10.84
CA VAL A 101 2.76 9.50 11.31
C VAL A 101 2.82 8.82 12.67
N MET A 102 3.90 8.06 12.89
CA MET A 102 4.36 7.63 14.21
C MET A 102 5.64 8.41 14.51
N LEU A 103 5.58 9.34 15.47
CA LEU A 103 6.67 10.29 15.74
C LEU A 103 7.84 9.67 16.46
N GLY A 104 7.60 8.71 17.37
CA GLY A 104 8.63 8.11 18.22
C GLY A 104 9.09 6.74 17.72
N GLY A 105 10.25 6.31 18.23
CA GLY A 105 10.85 4.99 17.93
C GLY A 105 11.81 4.98 16.75
N GLY A 106 11.90 6.07 15.98
CA GLY A 106 12.86 6.22 14.89
C GLY A 106 14.10 7.00 15.30
N SER A 107 15.01 7.23 14.35
CA SER A 107 16.29 7.92 14.61
C SER A 107 16.10 9.40 14.96
N ALA A 108 15.07 10.06 14.48
CA ALA A 108 14.78 11.46 14.80
C ALA A 108 14.31 11.63 16.25
N HIS A 109 13.49 10.69 16.72
CA HIS A 109 12.95 10.67 18.09
C HIS A 109 13.07 9.25 18.67
N PRO A 110 14.25 8.87 19.16
CA PRO A 110 14.46 7.58 19.81
C PRO A 110 13.50 7.38 20.99
N THR A 111 13.21 6.12 21.31
CA THR A 111 12.36 5.79 22.46
C THR A 111 13.00 6.26 23.76
N THR A 112 12.31 7.13 24.47
CA THR A 112 12.67 7.65 25.81
C THR A 112 11.41 7.68 26.67
N GLN A 113 11.57 7.89 27.98
CA GLN A 113 10.40 8.06 28.85
C GLN A 113 9.52 9.24 28.37
N GLU A 114 10.13 10.34 27.93
CA GLU A 114 9.41 11.49 27.40
C GLU A 114 8.57 11.15 26.16
N THR A 115 9.13 10.40 25.19
CA THR A 115 8.38 10.02 23.98
C THR A 115 7.27 9.01 24.29
N LEU A 116 7.45 8.17 25.29
CA LEU A 116 6.42 7.26 25.79
C LEU A 116 5.28 8.02 26.48
N ASP A 117 5.60 8.96 27.35
CA ASP A 117 4.62 9.79 28.07
C ASP A 117 3.77 10.63 27.08
N LYS A 118 4.39 11.09 25.98
CA LYS A 118 3.72 11.79 24.87
C LYS A 118 2.98 10.85 23.92
N LYS A 119 3.02 9.53 24.14
CA LYS A 119 2.39 8.53 23.27
C LYS A 119 2.87 8.56 21.81
N TRP A 120 4.08 9.01 21.55
CA TRP A 120 4.63 9.14 20.21
C TRP A 120 4.93 7.81 19.52
N HIS A 121 4.91 6.72 20.26
CA HIS A 121 4.99 5.34 19.75
C HIS A 121 3.70 4.81 19.15
N PHE A 122 2.62 5.59 19.18
CA PHE A 122 1.37 5.28 18.50
C PHE A 122 1.22 6.08 17.21
N LEU A 123 0.42 5.55 16.29
CA LEU A 123 0.07 6.18 15.04
C LEU A 123 -0.87 7.37 15.30
N LEU A 124 -0.50 8.53 14.76
CA LEU A 124 -1.31 9.74 14.78
C LEU A 124 -1.93 9.97 13.41
N GLN A 125 -3.19 10.37 13.35
CA GLN A 125 -3.90 10.63 12.09
C GLN A 125 -4.77 11.88 12.17
N ASP A 126 -4.55 12.84 11.24
CA ASP A 126 -5.51 13.85 10.89
C ASP A 126 -6.49 13.32 9.84
N GLY A 127 -7.58 12.71 10.28
CA GLY A 127 -8.54 12.03 9.42
C GLY A 127 -9.15 12.90 8.33
N ARG A 128 -9.32 14.22 8.56
CA ARG A 128 -9.87 15.14 7.56
C ARG A 128 -8.88 15.35 6.42
N HIS A 129 -7.63 15.60 6.74
CA HIS A 129 -6.57 15.83 5.77
C HIS A 129 -6.30 14.56 4.96
N VAL A 130 -6.14 13.43 5.66
CA VAL A 130 -5.94 12.12 5.04
C VAL A 130 -7.10 11.76 4.08
N TYR A 131 -8.36 11.95 4.49
CA TYR A 131 -9.53 11.71 3.64
C TYR A 131 -9.47 12.52 2.33
N LYS A 132 -9.23 13.84 2.44
CA LYS A 132 -9.20 14.74 1.29
C LYS A 132 -8.13 14.33 0.28
N ASN A 133 -6.91 14.09 0.77
CA ASN A 133 -5.78 13.70 -0.08
C ASN A 133 -5.98 12.30 -0.66
N ALA A 134 -6.40 11.33 0.13
CA ALA A 134 -6.67 9.97 -0.36
C ALA A 134 -7.66 9.96 -1.53
N VAL A 135 -8.78 10.69 -1.43
CA VAL A 135 -9.75 10.78 -2.53
C VAL A 135 -9.14 11.43 -3.77
N THR A 136 -8.36 12.51 -3.60
CA THR A 136 -7.75 13.23 -4.72
C THR A 136 -6.69 12.37 -5.41
N ASP A 137 -5.78 11.78 -4.64
CA ASP A 137 -4.62 11.07 -5.17
C ASP A 137 -5.01 9.74 -5.80
N MET A 138 -5.92 8.99 -5.17
CA MET A 138 -6.47 7.76 -5.76
C MET A 138 -7.21 8.05 -7.07
N LEU A 139 -8.02 9.12 -7.11
CA LEU A 139 -8.72 9.53 -8.34
C LEU A 139 -7.72 9.91 -9.44
N THR A 140 -6.75 10.77 -9.13
CA THR A 140 -5.74 11.22 -10.07
C THR A 140 -4.93 10.04 -10.62
N SER A 141 -4.44 9.17 -9.74
CA SER A 141 -3.68 7.99 -10.14
C SER A 141 -4.50 7.04 -11.02
N THR A 142 -5.79 6.84 -10.69
CA THR A 142 -6.70 6.03 -11.51
C THR A 142 -6.88 6.63 -12.91
N GLN A 143 -7.16 7.92 -12.98
CA GLN A 143 -7.36 8.61 -14.26
C GLN A 143 -6.09 8.65 -15.11
N ASP A 144 -4.94 8.89 -14.49
CA ASP A 144 -3.66 8.98 -15.19
C ASP A 144 -3.20 7.63 -15.73
N ILE A 145 -3.35 6.53 -14.99
CA ILE A 145 -3.00 5.20 -15.47
C ILE A 145 -3.94 4.76 -16.62
N MET A 146 -5.22 5.04 -16.50
CA MET A 146 -6.19 4.78 -17.57
C MET A 146 -5.85 5.58 -18.83
N LYS A 147 -5.61 6.88 -18.70
CA LYS A 147 -5.24 7.76 -19.82
C LYS A 147 -3.95 7.31 -20.48
N ARG A 148 -2.91 6.97 -19.71
CA ARG A 148 -1.61 6.51 -20.22
C ARG A 148 -1.74 5.22 -21.04
N ASN A 149 -2.64 4.34 -20.63
CA ASN A 149 -2.90 3.09 -21.31
C ASN A 149 -4.08 3.16 -22.31
N LYS A 150 -4.64 4.36 -22.53
CA LYS A 150 -5.76 4.59 -23.47
C LYS A 150 -7.01 3.77 -23.13
N LEU A 151 -7.26 3.54 -21.83
CA LEU A 151 -8.40 2.79 -21.34
C LEU A 151 -9.57 3.73 -21.00
N GLY A 152 -10.77 3.36 -21.43
CA GLY A 152 -12.02 3.93 -20.96
C GLY A 152 -12.60 3.14 -19.79
N VAL A 153 -13.65 3.66 -19.15
CA VAL A 153 -14.33 2.97 -18.03
C VAL A 153 -14.89 1.59 -18.42
N ASN A 154 -15.27 1.43 -19.69
CA ASN A 154 -15.79 0.15 -20.19
C ASN A 154 -14.71 -0.91 -20.39
N ASP A 155 -13.44 -0.52 -20.46
CA ASP A 155 -12.31 -1.42 -20.60
C ASP A 155 -11.83 -1.95 -19.23
N ILE A 156 -12.41 -1.44 -18.13
CA ILE A 156 -12.10 -1.86 -16.77
C ILE A 156 -13.15 -2.87 -16.31
N ASP A 157 -12.74 -4.08 -15.99
CA ASP A 157 -13.59 -5.08 -15.38
C ASP A 157 -13.75 -4.83 -13.89
N TYR A 158 -12.63 -4.62 -13.17
CA TYR A 158 -12.63 -4.38 -11.73
C TYR A 158 -11.56 -3.37 -11.31
N ILE A 159 -11.85 -2.64 -10.24
CA ILE A 159 -10.86 -1.91 -9.46
C ILE A 159 -10.74 -2.51 -8.06
N VAL A 160 -9.52 -2.55 -7.55
CA VAL A 160 -9.21 -3.02 -6.19
C VAL A 160 -8.52 -1.87 -5.46
N PRO A 161 -9.29 -0.95 -4.85
CA PRO A 161 -8.71 0.19 -4.15
C PRO A 161 -8.13 -0.23 -2.81
N HIS A 162 -7.26 0.61 -2.24
CA HIS A 162 -6.88 0.49 -0.85
C HIS A 162 -8.13 0.52 0.06
N GLN A 163 -8.29 -0.49 0.91
CA GLN A 163 -9.48 -0.70 1.75
C GLN A 163 -9.49 0.18 3.02
N ALA A 164 -9.20 1.47 2.87
CA ALA A 164 -9.12 2.39 4.00
C ALA A 164 -10.48 2.73 4.62
N ASN A 165 -11.46 3.04 3.76
CA ASN A 165 -12.75 3.55 4.20
C ASN A 165 -13.74 3.51 3.01
N LEU A 166 -14.92 2.95 3.20
CA LEU A 166 -15.94 2.85 2.16
C LEU A 166 -16.28 4.21 1.53
N ARG A 167 -16.33 5.29 2.33
CA ARG A 167 -16.63 6.64 1.82
C ARG A 167 -15.56 7.16 0.86
N ILE A 168 -14.28 6.82 1.09
CA ILE A 168 -13.19 7.16 0.16
C ILE A 168 -13.38 6.38 -1.13
N ILE A 169 -13.62 5.09 -1.04
CA ILE A 169 -13.81 4.19 -2.18
C ILE A 169 -14.98 4.66 -3.06
N GLU A 170 -16.13 4.92 -2.45
CA GLU A 170 -17.33 5.44 -3.15
C GLU A 170 -17.04 6.78 -3.84
N ALA A 171 -16.37 7.72 -3.14
CA ALA A 171 -16.04 9.02 -3.70
C ALA A 171 -15.08 8.93 -4.90
N VAL A 172 -14.11 8.02 -4.86
CA VAL A 172 -13.18 7.77 -5.97
C VAL A 172 -13.90 7.11 -7.14
N ALA A 173 -14.64 6.05 -6.92
CA ALA A 173 -15.39 5.33 -7.95
C ALA A 173 -16.38 6.26 -8.67
N GLN A 174 -17.20 7.01 -7.91
CA GLN A 174 -18.15 7.97 -8.47
C GLN A 174 -17.48 9.02 -9.34
N ARG A 175 -16.36 9.63 -8.87
CA ARG A 175 -15.65 10.67 -9.61
C ARG A 175 -14.88 10.14 -10.81
N ALA A 176 -14.43 8.90 -10.75
CA ALA A 176 -13.80 8.22 -11.88
C ALA A 176 -14.83 7.71 -12.91
N GLY A 177 -16.12 7.75 -12.59
CA GLY A 177 -17.20 7.21 -13.43
C GLY A 177 -17.25 5.69 -13.44
N ILE A 178 -16.65 5.02 -12.45
CA ILE A 178 -16.60 3.56 -12.34
C ILE A 178 -17.79 3.09 -11.49
N PRO A 179 -18.66 2.20 -12.01
CA PRO A 179 -19.76 1.65 -11.24
C PRO A 179 -19.32 0.86 -10.01
N MET A 180 -20.07 0.92 -8.92
CA MET A 180 -19.72 0.26 -7.67
C MET A 180 -19.74 -1.28 -7.75
N ASP A 181 -20.43 -1.87 -8.69
CA ASP A 181 -20.41 -3.32 -8.97
C ASP A 181 -19.08 -3.80 -9.60
N LYS A 182 -18.24 -2.86 -10.05
CA LYS A 182 -16.85 -3.10 -10.48
C LYS A 182 -15.81 -2.83 -9.39
N VAL A 183 -16.21 -2.53 -8.17
CA VAL A 183 -15.32 -2.24 -7.03
C VAL A 183 -15.27 -3.45 -6.11
N LEU A 184 -14.07 -3.98 -5.89
CA LEU A 184 -13.83 -5.13 -5.00
C LEU A 184 -13.34 -4.68 -3.63
#